data_9f3fd38a21ca0a4b069ec3ea509e425a
#
_entry.id   9f3fd38a21ca0a4b069ec3ea509e425a
#
_cell.length_a   1.000
_cell.length_b   1.000
_cell.length_c   1.000
_cell.angle_alpha   90.00
_cell.angle_beta   90.00
_cell.angle_gamma   90.00
#
_symmetry.space_group_name_H-M   'P 1'
#
loop_
_entity.id
_entity.type
_entity.pdbx_description
1 polymer ?
#
loop_
_entity_poly.entity_id
_entity_poly.type
_entity_poly.pdbx_seq_one_letter_code
_entity_poly.pdbx_strand_id
1 'polypeptide(L)'
;MIYILFLITTISFTIQAMSEQNPKLTTSAGAPVGNNGNSLTAGRRGPVVLQDYKLFEKIAHQNRERIPERVVHAKGWGAHGTFTVTHDITKYTRAKLFSEVGKQTPILTRFSTVAGEQGAADAERDVRGFSIKFYTEEGNWDMVGNNTPVFFVRDGYKFPDFIRTQKRHPKTNLRSNTAAWDFWSLMPESLHQVTILMSDRGLPTAPMYMNGYGSHTFSFWNNDGERFWVKFHFKTEQGHKYYTNEEAKKVIGESRETYQEELFGAIERGEFPKWKFKIQIMPEADAEKTPYNPFDLTKVWPHSDYPLIDVGEIELNRNPENYFTDIENAAYSPSNVVPGISFSPDKMLQARIFSYADAHRYRLGAHYESLPINRPKTEVAHYHKDGLMQYYVNRNVDAYYEPNSFGGPVPDPSVEEPPLKISGDIARYEYEEEMDVYDQPRDLFNLFDDDQKQRLFSNIADSMQGVPPEIIERQLAHFDKVDRAYGDGVREALGMKTKQEATV
;
A
#
# COMPACT_ATOMS: atom_id res chain seq x y z
N MET A 1 -40.04 -66.73 0.84
CA MET A 1 -40.52 -65.45 0.36
C MET A 1 -40.54 -64.52 1.55
N ILE A 2 -39.43 -63.84 1.77
CA ILE A 2 -39.21 -62.96 2.93
C ILE A 2 -39.20 -61.51 2.40
N TYR A 3 -40.21 -60.75 2.79
CA TYR A 3 -40.27 -59.30 2.51
C TYR A 3 -39.43 -58.55 3.54
N ILE A 4 -38.37 -57.89 3.09
CA ILE A 4 -37.59 -56.94 3.89
C ILE A 4 -38.24 -55.57 3.72
N LEU A 5 -38.82 -55.09 4.83
CA LEU A 5 -39.37 -53.72 4.91
C LEU A 5 -38.23 -52.77 5.16
N PHE A 6 -37.90 -51.91 4.17
CA PHE A 6 -36.99 -50.78 4.37
C PHE A 6 -37.78 -49.62 5.03
N LEU A 7 -37.49 -49.39 6.29
CA LEU A 7 -37.95 -48.18 6.98
C LEU A 7 -37.06 -47.02 6.58
N ILE A 8 -37.54 -46.17 5.69
CA ILE A 8 -36.90 -44.88 5.38
C ILE A 8 -37.33 -43.87 6.46
N THR A 9 -36.48 -43.68 7.45
CA THR A 9 -36.62 -42.55 8.39
C THR A 9 -36.17 -41.27 7.70
N THR A 10 -37.12 -40.53 7.16
CA THR A 10 -36.95 -39.15 6.75
C THR A 10 -36.73 -38.28 8.00
N ILE A 11 -35.49 -37.93 8.30
CA ILE A 11 -35.19 -36.91 9.28
C ILE A 11 -35.52 -35.55 8.62
N SER A 12 -36.73 -35.06 8.88
CA SER A 12 -37.08 -33.68 8.59
C SER A 12 -36.29 -32.77 9.53
N PHE A 13 -35.23 -32.17 9.04
CA PHE A 13 -34.66 -31.00 9.68
C PHE A 13 -35.67 -29.89 9.53
N THR A 14 -36.52 -29.73 10.51
CA THR A 14 -37.27 -28.49 10.71
C THR A 14 -36.23 -27.44 11.12
N ILE A 15 -35.76 -26.66 10.17
CA ILE A 15 -35.08 -25.41 10.46
C ILE A 15 -36.16 -24.53 11.11
N GLN A 16 -36.21 -24.57 12.43
CA GLN A 16 -36.93 -23.63 13.20
C GLN A 16 -36.21 -22.29 12.99
N ALA A 17 -36.73 -21.49 12.06
CA ALA A 17 -36.33 -20.09 11.96
C ALA A 17 -36.72 -19.47 13.32
N MET A 18 -35.77 -19.43 14.24
CA MET A 18 -35.84 -18.53 15.38
C MET A 18 -36.00 -17.15 14.73
N SER A 19 -37.17 -16.52 14.89
CA SER A 19 -37.29 -15.09 14.62
C SER A 19 -36.31 -14.43 15.59
N GLU A 20 -35.12 -14.13 15.11
CA GLU A 20 -34.19 -13.27 15.84
C GLU A 20 -34.95 -11.95 16.06
N GLN A 21 -35.42 -11.76 17.27
CA GLN A 21 -35.97 -10.45 17.64
C GLN A 21 -34.82 -9.44 17.41
N ASN A 22 -35.10 -8.44 16.62
CA ASN A 22 -34.16 -7.35 16.43
C ASN A 22 -33.58 -6.92 17.77
N PRO A 23 -32.28 -6.73 17.90
CA PRO A 23 -31.67 -6.30 19.14
C PRO A 23 -32.28 -4.97 19.59
N LYS A 24 -32.52 -4.84 20.90
CA LYS A 24 -33.08 -3.61 21.48
C LYS A 24 -32.05 -2.49 21.34
N LEU A 25 -32.53 -1.32 20.86
CA LEU A 25 -31.66 -0.13 20.77
C LEU A 25 -31.26 0.31 22.19
N THR A 26 -29.98 0.65 22.32
CA THR A 26 -29.39 1.13 23.58
C THR A 26 -28.68 2.47 23.42
N THR A 27 -28.40 3.14 24.52
CA THR A 27 -27.40 4.20 24.62
C THR A 27 -25.99 3.59 24.50
N SER A 28 -24.96 4.41 24.36
CA SER A 28 -23.56 3.97 24.40
C SER A 28 -23.17 3.35 25.76
N ALA A 29 -23.89 3.69 26.83
CA ALA A 29 -23.73 3.08 28.15
C ALA A 29 -24.56 1.78 28.34
N GLY A 30 -25.24 1.29 27.29
CA GLY A 30 -26.00 0.04 27.32
C GLY A 30 -27.44 0.13 27.81
N ALA A 31 -27.93 1.30 28.22
CA ALA A 31 -29.34 1.45 28.67
C ALA A 31 -30.32 1.34 27.49
N PRO A 32 -31.45 0.56 27.62
CA PRO A 32 -32.45 0.48 26.57
C PRO A 32 -33.09 1.84 26.24
N VAL A 33 -33.32 2.10 24.96
CA VAL A 33 -33.91 3.34 24.45
C VAL A 33 -35.39 3.10 24.02
N GLY A 34 -36.32 3.79 24.65
CA GLY A 34 -37.75 3.64 24.36
C GLY A 34 -38.24 4.39 23.12
N ASN A 35 -37.58 5.47 22.74
CA ASN A 35 -37.91 6.28 21.56
C ASN A 35 -36.65 6.85 20.92
N ASN A 36 -36.50 6.71 19.61
CA ASN A 36 -35.36 7.22 18.84
C ASN A 36 -35.81 8.17 17.71
N GLY A 37 -37.11 8.51 17.65
CA GLY A 37 -37.70 9.30 16.58
C GLY A 37 -37.91 10.77 16.92
N ASN A 38 -38.05 11.10 18.21
CA ASN A 38 -38.41 12.44 18.62
C ASN A 38 -37.60 12.90 19.82
N SER A 39 -37.28 14.20 19.84
CA SER A 39 -36.63 14.85 20.98
C SER A 39 -37.60 14.98 22.17
N LEU A 40 -37.05 14.97 23.37
CA LEU A 40 -37.80 15.24 24.59
C LEU A 40 -38.04 16.75 24.75
N THR A 41 -39.31 17.17 24.71
CA THR A 41 -39.67 18.59 24.74
C THR A 41 -40.66 18.91 25.87
N ALA A 42 -40.65 20.16 26.29
CA ALA A 42 -41.66 20.70 27.22
C ALA A 42 -42.98 20.98 26.49
N GLY A 43 -43.83 19.94 26.30
CA GLY A 43 -45.04 20.01 25.50
C GLY A 43 -44.78 19.93 23.99
N ARG A 44 -45.86 19.87 23.19
CA ARG A 44 -45.80 19.62 21.73
C ARG A 44 -45.07 20.71 20.92
N ARG A 45 -44.98 21.92 21.43
CA ARG A 45 -44.35 23.10 20.78
C ARG A 45 -43.29 23.73 21.64
N GLY A 46 -42.95 23.09 22.76
CA GLY A 46 -41.95 23.58 23.70
C GLY A 46 -40.48 23.24 23.26
N PRO A 47 -39.53 23.83 23.93
CA PRO A 47 -38.12 23.59 23.67
C PRO A 47 -37.69 22.18 24.09
N VAL A 48 -36.60 21.68 23.49
CA VAL A 48 -35.87 20.49 23.94
C VAL A 48 -35.32 20.74 25.34
N VAL A 49 -35.35 19.73 26.19
CA VAL A 49 -34.82 19.82 27.55
C VAL A 49 -33.48 19.14 27.66
N LEU A 50 -32.58 19.65 28.53
CA LEU A 50 -31.21 19.16 28.71
C LEU A 50 -31.12 17.68 29.09
N GLN A 51 -32.14 17.12 29.72
CA GLN A 51 -32.17 15.70 30.10
C GLN A 51 -32.34 14.73 28.92
N ASP A 52 -32.56 15.24 27.70
CA ASP A 52 -32.54 14.42 26.49
C ASP A 52 -31.10 14.00 26.12
N TYR A 53 -30.47 13.22 26.99
CA TYR A 53 -29.09 12.74 26.79
C TYR A 53 -28.96 11.93 25.51
N LYS A 54 -29.96 11.18 25.07
CA LYS A 54 -29.91 10.37 23.85
C LYS A 54 -29.82 11.23 22.59
N LEU A 55 -30.48 12.38 22.53
CA LEU A 55 -30.30 13.33 21.44
C LEU A 55 -28.87 13.86 21.39
N PHE A 56 -28.33 14.26 22.55
CA PHE A 56 -26.93 14.71 22.64
C PHE A 56 -25.97 13.65 22.15
N GLU A 57 -26.08 12.42 22.65
CA GLU A 57 -25.22 11.30 22.29
C GLU A 57 -25.24 11.05 20.76
N LYS A 58 -26.42 11.01 20.16
CA LYS A 58 -26.64 10.77 18.74
C LYS A 58 -25.97 11.85 17.87
N ILE A 59 -26.18 13.12 18.16
CA ILE A 59 -25.60 14.24 17.42
C ILE A 59 -24.10 14.32 17.66
N ALA A 60 -23.64 14.16 18.90
CA ALA A 60 -22.23 14.21 19.24
C ALA A 60 -21.45 13.09 18.53
N HIS A 61 -22.00 11.89 18.41
CA HIS A 61 -21.37 10.79 17.68
C HIS A 61 -21.26 11.11 16.18
N GLN A 62 -22.33 11.57 15.54
CA GLN A 62 -22.33 11.96 14.13
C GLN A 62 -21.22 12.96 13.82
N ASN A 63 -21.01 13.96 14.68
CA ASN A 63 -19.97 14.98 14.49
C ASN A 63 -18.55 14.40 14.52
N ARG A 64 -18.36 13.19 15.04
CA ARG A 64 -17.08 12.50 15.21
C ARG A 64 -16.94 11.21 14.39
N GLU A 65 -17.80 11.01 13.40
CA GLU A 65 -17.73 9.85 12.49
C GLU A 65 -16.64 10.00 11.42
N ARG A 66 -15.69 10.89 11.62
CA ARG A 66 -14.55 11.12 10.71
C ARG A 66 -13.25 11.09 11.49
N ILE A 67 -12.23 10.52 10.83
CA ILE A 67 -10.83 10.65 11.22
C ILE A 67 -10.11 11.39 10.08
N PRO A 68 -8.92 11.97 10.31
CA PRO A 68 -8.12 12.52 9.23
C PRO A 68 -7.88 11.48 8.14
N GLU A 69 -7.99 11.87 6.87
CA GLU A 69 -7.59 11.00 5.78
C GLU A 69 -6.07 10.79 5.77
N ARG A 70 -5.58 9.72 5.15
CA ARG A 70 -4.15 9.53 4.91
C ARG A 70 -3.62 10.66 4.03
N VAL A 71 -2.43 11.19 4.33
CA VAL A 71 -1.81 12.28 3.55
C VAL A 71 -1.60 11.90 2.08
N VAL A 72 -1.32 10.62 1.83
CA VAL A 72 -1.36 9.94 0.53
C VAL A 72 -2.05 8.60 0.70
N HIS A 73 -2.57 8.01 -0.36
CA HIS A 73 -3.34 6.77 -0.33
C HIS A 73 -4.69 6.90 0.41
N ALA A 74 -5.31 8.08 0.41
CA ALA A 74 -6.57 8.32 1.10
C ALA A 74 -7.73 7.49 0.51
N LYS A 75 -7.92 7.54 -0.81
CA LYS A 75 -8.88 6.69 -1.51
C LYS A 75 -8.31 5.28 -1.63
N GLY A 76 -9.04 4.29 -1.11
CA GLY A 76 -8.57 2.91 -1.15
C GLY A 76 -9.65 1.90 -0.83
N TRP A 77 -9.35 0.66 -1.08
CA TRP A 77 -10.19 -0.52 -0.92
C TRP A 77 -9.34 -1.72 -0.54
N GLY A 78 -9.94 -2.77 -0.02
CA GLY A 78 -9.16 -3.91 0.43
C GLY A 78 -10.00 -5.14 0.72
N ALA A 79 -9.31 -6.25 0.96
CA ALA A 79 -9.91 -7.53 1.29
C ALA A 79 -8.99 -8.35 2.18
N HIS A 80 -9.59 -9.26 2.92
CA HIS A 80 -8.89 -10.31 3.64
C HIS A 80 -8.56 -11.47 2.70
N GLY A 81 -7.54 -12.24 3.06
CA GLY A 81 -7.12 -13.38 2.27
C GLY A 81 -6.14 -14.27 3.00
N THR A 82 -5.48 -15.11 2.22
CA THR A 82 -4.49 -16.06 2.69
C THR A 82 -3.25 -16.01 1.83
N PHE A 83 -2.10 -16.02 2.46
CA PHE A 83 -0.82 -16.31 1.82
C PHE A 83 -0.49 -17.79 2.05
N THR A 84 -0.11 -18.51 0.99
CA THR A 84 0.31 -19.91 1.04
C THR A 84 1.72 -20.05 0.47
N VAL A 85 2.62 -20.63 1.23
CA VAL A 85 4.00 -20.95 0.78
C VAL A 85 3.94 -22.09 -0.24
N THR A 86 4.55 -21.91 -1.41
CA THR A 86 4.62 -22.95 -2.46
C THR A 86 6.03 -23.45 -2.73
N HIS A 87 7.05 -22.70 -2.34
CA HIS A 87 8.46 -23.04 -2.56
C HIS A 87 9.27 -22.80 -1.29
N ASP A 88 10.24 -23.64 -1.05
CA ASP A 88 11.17 -23.50 0.06
C ASP A 88 12.20 -22.40 -0.20
N ILE A 89 12.21 -21.37 0.66
CA ILE A 89 13.19 -20.28 0.67
C ILE A 89 13.94 -20.17 2.01
N THR A 90 13.88 -21.20 2.85
CA THR A 90 14.50 -21.20 4.18
C THR A 90 16.02 -20.99 4.16
N LYS A 91 16.68 -21.27 3.04
CA LYS A 91 18.09 -20.96 2.84
C LYS A 91 18.40 -19.44 2.83
N TYR A 92 17.41 -18.59 2.62
CA TYR A 92 17.59 -17.14 2.57
C TYR A 92 17.06 -16.42 3.82
N THR A 93 16.04 -16.98 4.47
CA THR A 93 15.40 -16.33 5.62
C THR A 93 14.95 -17.36 6.65
N ARG A 94 15.08 -16.98 7.92
CA ARG A 94 14.56 -17.78 9.04
C ARG A 94 13.09 -17.45 9.40
N ALA A 95 12.47 -16.47 8.75
CA ALA A 95 11.12 -16.02 9.08
C ALA A 95 10.13 -17.18 9.03
N LYS A 96 9.44 -17.43 10.14
CA LYS A 96 8.61 -18.64 10.30
C LYS A 96 7.45 -18.72 9.32
N LEU A 97 6.94 -17.57 8.83
CA LEU A 97 5.89 -17.63 7.80
C LEU A 97 6.34 -18.35 6.52
N PHE A 98 7.65 -18.50 6.26
CA PHE A 98 8.22 -19.20 5.10
C PHE A 98 8.80 -20.57 5.45
N SER A 99 8.63 -21.07 6.68
CA SER A 99 9.34 -22.24 7.20
C SER A 99 8.95 -23.58 6.56
N GLU A 100 7.81 -23.66 5.89
CA GLU A 100 7.28 -24.92 5.36
C GLU A 100 6.40 -24.68 4.14
N VAL A 101 6.58 -25.48 3.09
CA VAL A 101 5.70 -25.49 1.91
C VAL A 101 4.30 -25.96 2.32
N GLY A 102 3.28 -25.24 1.88
CA GLY A 102 1.88 -25.44 2.26
C GLY A 102 1.43 -24.65 3.48
N LYS A 103 2.35 -24.00 4.19
CA LYS A 103 2.00 -23.14 5.33
C LYS A 103 1.16 -21.97 4.88
N GLN A 104 0.11 -21.68 5.66
CA GLN A 104 -0.83 -20.59 5.39
C GLN A 104 -0.72 -19.50 6.46
N THR A 105 -0.75 -18.26 6.02
CA THR A 105 -0.76 -17.07 6.88
C THR A 105 -1.93 -16.17 6.49
N PRO A 106 -2.82 -15.79 7.43
CA PRO A 106 -3.88 -14.82 7.14
C PRO A 106 -3.30 -13.46 6.77
N ILE A 107 -3.91 -12.81 5.80
CA ILE A 107 -3.49 -11.49 5.34
C ILE A 107 -4.67 -10.51 5.26
N LEU A 108 -4.32 -9.21 5.31
CA LEU A 108 -5.17 -8.11 4.88
C LEU A 108 -4.43 -7.33 3.80
N THR A 109 -5.02 -7.22 2.62
CA THR A 109 -4.46 -6.41 1.53
C THR A 109 -5.27 -5.13 1.36
N ARG A 110 -4.59 -4.00 1.24
CA ARG A 110 -5.20 -2.73 0.89
C ARG A 110 -4.56 -2.17 -0.37
N PHE A 111 -5.41 -1.84 -1.32
CA PHE A 111 -5.07 -1.09 -2.53
C PHE A 111 -5.52 0.37 -2.37
N SER A 112 -4.93 1.28 -3.17
CA SER A 112 -5.30 2.70 -3.11
C SER A 112 -4.80 3.45 -4.33
N THR A 113 -5.37 4.62 -4.61
CA THR A 113 -4.66 5.66 -5.37
C THR A 113 -3.59 6.30 -4.46
N VAL A 114 -2.77 7.21 -4.98
CA VAL A 114 -1.72 7.89 -4.20
C VAL A 114 -2.04 9.36 -3.99
N ALA A 115 -2.23 10.12 -5.06
CA ALA A 115 -2.44 11.57 -4.99
C ALA A 115 -3.89 11.96 -4.64
N GLY A 116 -4.87 11.10 -4.97
CA GLY A 116 -6.29 11.34 -4.76
C GLY A 116 -6.67 11.50 -3.29
N GLU A 117 -7.55 12.44 -3.00
CA GLU A 117 -8.24 12.57 -1.72
C GLU A 117 -9.29 11.46 -1.58
N GLN A 118 -9.92 11.30 -0.40
CA GLN A 118 -10.88 10.23 -0.14
C GLN A 118 -12.07 10.20 -1.11
N GLY A 119 -12.49 11.34 -1.65
CA GLY A 119 -13.57 11.45 -2.65
C GLY A 119 -13.11 11.41 -4.11
N ALA A 120 -11.85 11.13 -4.41
CA ALA A 120 -11.34 11.02 -5.77
C ALA A 120 -11.90 9.76 -6.48
N ALA A 121 -11.80 9.71 -7.80
CA ALA A 121 -12.20 8.53 -8.57
C ALA A 121 -11.09 7.47 -8.59
N ASP A 122 -11.51 6.20 -8.59
CA ASP A 122 -10.59 5.06 -8.62
C ASP A 122 -9.78 5.00 -9.94
N ALA A 123 -10.41 5.35 -11.05
CA ALA A 123 -9.82 5.26 -12.40
C ALA A 123 -9.01 6.52 -12.80
N GLU A 124 -8.61 7.38 -11.88
CA GLU A 124 -7.65 8.46 -12.16
C GLU A 124 -6.26 7.89 -12.47
N ARG A 125 -5.51 8.56 -13.40
CA ARG A 125 -4.10 8.20 -13.66
C ARG A 125 -3.26 8.53 -12.45
N ASP A 126 -2.74 7.48 -11.80
CA ASP A 126 -1.97 7.58 -10.57
C ASP A 126 -1.16 6.29 -10.36
N VAL A 127 -0.16 6.35 -9.49
CA VAL A 127 0.42 5.14 -8.89
C VAL A 127 -0.64 4.49 -8.00
N ARG A 128 -0.65 3.16 -7.93
CA ARG A 128 -1.53 2.42 -7.02
C ARG A 128 -0.75 1.88 -5.85
N GLY A 129 -1.24 2.14 -4.62
CA GLY A 129 -0.77 1.47 -3.43
C GLY A 129 -1.12 -0.02 -3.48
N PHE A 130 -0.22 -0.83 -2.97
CA PHE A 130 -0.35 -2.28 -2.83
C PHE A 130 0.29 -2.68 -1.50
N SER A 131 -0.51 -2.77 -0.44
CA SER A 131 -0.02 -3.04 0.91
C SER A 131 -0.62 -4.32 1.46
N ILE A 132 0.20 -5.17 2.05
CA ILE A 132 -0.20 -6.43 2.64
C ILE A 132 0.27 -6.48 4.09
N LYS A 133 -0.63 -6.78 4.98
CA LYS A 133 -0.35 -7.15 6.37
C LYS A 133 -0.43 -8.66 6.49
N PHE A 134 0.67 -9.30 6.86
CA PHE A 134 0.74 -10.72 7.19
C PHE A 134 0.63 -10.86 8.71
N TYR A 135 -0.41 -11.53 9.17
CA TYR A 135 -0.59 -11.83 10.60
C TYR A 135 0.13 -13.13 10.93
N THR A 136 1.46 -13.02 11.13
CA THR A 136 2.31 -14.19 11.37
C THR A 136 2.29 -14.64 12.83
N GLU A 137 2.81 -15.81 13.11
CA GLU A 137 3.00 -16.33 14.47
C GLU A 137 4.10 -15.60 15.26
N GLU A 138 4.95 -14.80 14.58
CA GLU A 138 6.03 -14.01 15.17
C GLU A 138 5.67 -12.52 15.29
N GLY A 139 4.45 -12.14 14.94
CA GLY A 139 3.99 -10.75 14.88
C GLY A 139 3.48 -10.36 13.49
N ASN A 140 3.18 -9.10 13.30
CA ASN A 140 2.78 -8.59 11.99
C ASN A 140 4.01 -8.27 11.14
N TRP A 141 3.98 -8.74 9.89
CA TRP A 141 4.86 -8.24 8.84
C TRP A 141 4.04 -7.43 7.85
N ASP A 142 4.43 -6.18 7.61
CA ASP A 142 3.76 -5.30 6.66
C ASP A 142 4.63 -5.05 5.42
N MET A 143 4.22 -5.57 4.27
CA MET A 143 4.77 -5.20 2.97
C MET A 143 3.99 -3.99 2.44
N VAL A 144 4.63 -2.82 2.42
CA VAL A 144 3.99 -1.56 2.06
C VAL A 144 4.54 -1.06 0.72
N GLY A 145 3.89 -1.42 -0.35
CA GLY A 145 4.35 -1.22 -1.72
C GLY A 145 3.37 -0.51 -2.65
N ASN A 146 3.70 -0.56 -3.93
CA ASN A 146 2.94 0.02 -5.03
C ASN A 146 2.83 -0.96 -6.20
N ASN A 147 2.07 -0.58 -7.23
CA ASN A 147 2.01 -1.30 -8.51
C ASN A 147 3.21 -1.01 -9.43
N THR A 148 4.23 -0.32 -8.94
CA THR A 148 5.45 0.05 -9.66
C THR A 148 6.69 -0.42 -8.91
N PRO A 149 7.73 -0.92 -9.60
CA PRO A 149 8.94 -1.43 -8.96
C PRO A 149 9.89 -0.33 -8.48
N VAL A 150 9.64 0.90 -8.85
CA VAL A 150 10.45 2.10 -8.53
C VAL A 150 9.55 3.21 -7.99
N PHE A 151 10.18 4.33 -7.58
CA PHE A 151 9.48 5.52 -7.12
C PHE A 151 10.11 6.79 -7.71
N PHE A 152 9.46 7.94 -7.51
CA PHE A 152 9.87 9.24 -8.09
C PHE A 152 11.17 9.78 -7.53
N VAL A 153 11.45 9.55 -6.27
CA VAL A 153 12.61 10.07 -5.55
C VAL A 153 13.23 9.00 -4.69
N ARG A 154 14.55 9.03 -4.56
CA ARG A 154 15.34 8.03 -3.80
C ARG A 154 15.58 8.42 -2.34
N ASP A 155 15.38 9.69 -2.00
CA ASP A 155 15.70 10.23 -0.69
C ASP A 155 14.43 10.76 -0.02
N GLY A 156 14.17 10.35 1.23
CA GLY A 156 13.02 10.77 2.01
C GLY A 156 12.97 12.29 2.25
N TYR A 157 14.11 12.98 2.17
CA TYR A 157 14.18 14.43 2.29
C TYR A 157 13.38 15.16 1.20
N LYS A 158 13.26 14.56 0.00
CA LYS A 158 12.52 15.13 -1.14
C LYS A 158 11.04 14.76 -1.15
N PHE A 159 10.62 13.77 -0.35
CA PHE A 159 9.26 13.24 -0.38
C PHE A 159 8.17 14.29 -0.06
N PRO A 160 8.29 15.12 1.00
CA PRO A 160 7.27 16.13 1.31
C PRO A 160 7.07 17.16 0.18
N ASP A 161 8.16 17.59 -0.47
CA ASP A 161 8.09 18.55 -1.57
C ASP A 161 7.47 17.92 -2.82
N PHE A 162 7.87 16.70 -3.15
CA PHE A 162 7.22 15.91 -4.20
C PHE A 162 5.70 15.81 -3.97
N ILE A 163 5.27 15.41 -2.78
CA ILE A 163 3.84 15.24 -2.47
C ILE A 163 3.07 16.56 -2.60
N ARG A 164 3.66 17.70 -2.20
CA ARG A 164 3.03 19.03 -2.38
C ARG A 164 2.72 19.31 -3.84
N THR A 165 3.56 18.88 -4.77
CA THR A 165 3.33 19.09 -6.21
C THR A 165 2.20 18.24 -6.77
N GLN A 166 1.87 17.12 -6.11
CA GLN A 166 0.77 16.21 -6.49
C GLN A 166 -0.57 16.57 -5.82
N LYS A 167 -0.54 17.43 -4.82
CA LYS A 167 -1.71 17.89 -4.07
C LYS A 167 -2.21 19.23 -4.58
N ARG A 168 -2.90 19.99 -3.74
CA ARG A 168 -3.61 21.21 -4.13
C ARG A 168 -2.78 22.45 -3.89
N HIS A 169 -2.84 23.37 -4.82
CA HIS A 169 -2.20 24.68 -4.72
C HIS A 169 -2.81 25.47 -3.53
N PRO A 170 -2.00 26.04 -2.61
CA PRO A 170 -2.48 26.61 -1.35
C PRO A 170 -3.41 27.81 -1.50
N LYS A 171 -3.32 28.56 -2.61
CA LYS A 171 -4.18 29.73 -2.87
C LYS A 171 -5.49 29.34 -3.56
N THR A 172 -5.43 28.43 -4.55
CA THR A 172 -6.59 28.15 -5.42
C THR A 172 -7.33 26.88 -5.03
N ASN A 173 -6.71 26.03 -4.22
CA ASN A 173 -7.17 24.68 -3.90
C ASN A 173 -7.39 23.78 -5.12
N LEU A 174 -6.73 24.06 -6.26
CA LEU A 174 -6.75 23.27 -7.48
C LEU A 174 -5.48 22.43 -7.60
N ARG A 175 -5.57 21.27 -8.23
CA ARG A 175 -4.38 20.51 -8.67
C ARG A 175 -3.66 21.29 -9.78
N SER A 176 -2.36 21.10 -9.90
CA SER A 176 -1.50 21.84 -10.83
C SER A 176 -0.58 20.92 -11.61
N ASN A 177 -0.88 20.71 -12.89
CA ASN A 177 0.04 20.01 -13.79
C ASN A 177 1.39 20.74 -13.89
N THR A 178 1.37 22.07 -13.83
CA THR A 178 2.59 22.89 -13.83
C THR A 178 3.49 22.52 -12.65
N ALA A 179 2.96 22.42 -11.43
CA ALA A 179 3.77 22.06 -10.27
C ALA A 179 4.37 20.65 -10.38
N ALA A 180 3.60 19.69 -10.90
CA ALA A 180 4.08 18.34 -11.10
C ALA A 180 5.22 18.27 -12.14
N TRP A 181 5.03 18.87 -13.32
CA TRP A 181 6.03 18.86 -14.39
C TRP A 181 7.24 19.74 -14.07
N ASP A 182 7.08 20.83 -13.34
CA ASP A 182 8.20 21.64 -12.86
C ASP A 182 9.10 20.81 -11.96
N PHE A 183 8.54 20.14 -10.95
CA PHE A 183 9.28 19.26 -10.05
C PHE A 183 9.98 18.12 -10.81
N TRP A 184 9.25 17.36 -11.64
CA TRP A 184 9.82 16.23 -12.36
C TRP A 184 10.96 16.63 -13.31
N SER A 185 10.83 17.77 -13.97
CA SER A 185 11.88 18.29 -14.86
C SER A 185 13.10 18.86 -14.13
N LEU A 186 12.95 19.23 -12.85
CA LEU A 186 14.06 19.63 -11.98
C LEU A 186 14.67 18.45 -11.21
N MET A 187 13.97 17.30 -11.18
CA MET A 187 14.38 16.08 -10.50
C MET A 187 14.40 14.90 -11.50
N PRO A 188 15.41 14.82 -12.38
CA PRO A 188 15.42 13.82 -13.45
C PRO A 188 15.49 12.35 -12.96
N GLU A 189 15.84 12.12 -11.71
CA GLU A 189 15.71 10.79 -11.09
C GLU A 189 14.26 10.25 -11.10
N SER A 190 13.27 11.14 -11.22
CA SER A 190 11.86 10.78 -11.33
C SER A 190 11.48 10.12 -12.66
N LEU A 191 12.33 10.20 -13.66
CA LEU A 191 12.00 9.90 -15.06
C LEU A 191 11.58 8.46 -15.30
N HIS A 192 12.19 7.51 -14.61
CA HIS A 192 11.81 6.10 -14.69
C HIS A 192 10.35 5.90 -14.20
N GLN A 193 10.03 6.41 -13.03
CA GLN A 193 8.68 6.33 -12.48
C GLN A 193 7.66 7.13 -13.30
N VAL A 194 8.02 8.32 -13.79
CA VAL A 194 7.14 9.13 -14.67
C VAL A 194 6.82 8.38 -15.96
N THR A 195 7.80 7.72 -16.58
CA THR A 195 7.57 6.90 -17.78
C THR A 195 6.58 5.77 -17.50
N ILE A 196 6.71 5.06 -16.36
CA ILE A 196 5.74 4.05 -15.95
C ILE A 196 4.35 4.66 -15.73
N LEU A 197 4.26 5.77 -15.00
CA LEU A 197 3.00 6.45 -14.69
C LEU A 197 2.25 6.90 -15.94
N MET A 198 2.97 7.41 -16.94
CA MET A 198 2.39 7.92 -18.20
C MET A 198 2.10 6.80 -19.21
N SER A 199 2.67 5.62 -19.02
CA SER A 199 2.32 4.43 -19.82
C SER A 199 0.92 3.89 -19.48
N ASP A 200 0.53 2.79 -20.13
CA ASP A 200 -0.71 2.06 -19.83
C ASP A 200 -0.80 1.66 -18.35
N ARG A 201 0.32 1.36 -17.70
CA ARG A 201 0.40 0.93 -16.30
C ARG A 201 -0.11 1.95 -15.28
N GLY A 202 -0.26 3.21 -15.68
CA GLY A 202 -0.86 4.26 -14.84
C GLY A 202 -2.38 4.17 -14.69
N LEU A 203 -3.05 3.33 -15.51
CA LEU A 203 -4.52 3.18 -15.52
C LEU A 203 -4.95 1.71 -15.56
N PRO A 204 -4.60 0.87 -14.56
CA PRO A 204 -5.14 -0.49 -14.49
C PRO A 204 -6.67 -0.43 -14.37
N THR A 205 -7.39 -1.40 -14.95
CA THR A 205 -8.86 -1.38 -14.93
C THR A 205 -9.47 -1.77 -13.60
N ALA A 206 -8.73 -2.51 -12.77
CA ALA A 206 -9.08 -2.86 -11.39
C ALA A 206 -7.84 -3.36 -10.63
N PRO A 207 -7.89 -3.48 -9.30
CA PRO A 207 -6.75 -3.90 -8.49
C PRO A 207 -6.18 -5.26 -8.85
N MET A 208 -7.04 -6.20 -9.27
CA MET A 208 -6.61 -7.55 -9.61
C MET A 208 -5.81 -7.64 -10.91
N TYR A 209 -5.83 -6.60 -11.74
CA TYR A 209 -5.12 -6.59 -13.03
C TYR A 209 -3.76 -5.87 -12.98
N MET A 210 -3.24 -5.60 -11.80
CA MET A 210 -1.92 -5.00 -11.62
C MET A 210 -1.01 -5.87 -10.76
N ASN A 211 0.29 -5.76 -11.00
CA ASN A 211 1.30 -6.33 -10.11
C ASN A 211 1.46 -5.45 -8.86
N GLY A 212 2.03 -6.05 -7.79
CA GLY A 212 2.50 -5.34 -6.61
C GLY A 212 4.00 -5.50 -6.43
N TYR A 213 4.63 -4.50 -5.81
CA TYR A 213 6.07 -4.49 -5.54
C TYR A 213 6.35 -3.88 -4.18
N GLY A 214 7.32 -4.45 -3.46
CA GLY A 214 7.87 -3.78 -2.27
C GLY A 214 8.68 -2.53 -2.64
N SER A 215 9.11 -2.44 -3.89
CA SER A 215 9.93 -1.39 -4.54
C SER A 215 11.32 -1.23 -3.93
N HIS A 216 11.41 -1.09 -2.60
CA HIS A 216 12.66 -1.01 -1.85
C HIS A 216 13.48 -2.29 -1.91
N THR A 217 14.74 -2.16 -1.59
CA THR A 217 15.56 -3.28 -1.15
C THR A 217 15.38 -3.44 0.35
N PHE A 218 15.01 -4.65 0.77
CA PHE A 218 15.02 -5.11 2.15
C PHE A 218 16.17 -6.08 2.37
N SER A 219 16.30 -6.65 3.56
CA SER A 219 17.20 -7.76 3.80
C SER A 219 16.47 -8.97 4.36
N PHE A 220 16.96 -10.14 3.99
CA PHE A 220 16.72 -11.41 4.66
C PHE A 220 17.97 -11.83 5.44
N TRP A 221 17.78 -12.62 6.48
CA TRP A 221 18.86 -13.33 7.14
C TRP A 221 18.37 -14.71 7.58
N ASN A 222 19.24 -15.72 7.40
CA ASN A 222 18.91 -17.11 7.63
C ASN A 222 19.39 -17.62 9.02
N ASN A 223 19.19 -18.90 9.29
CA ASN A 223 19.61 -19.52 10.57
C ASN A 223 21.13 -19.60 10.74
N ASP A 224 21.89 -19.50 9.66
CA ASP A 224 23.36 -19.51 9.69
C ASP A 224 23.94 -18.09 9.89
N GLY A 225 23.06 -17.08 10.01
CA GLY A 225 23.44 -15.68 10.16
C GLY A 225 23.91 -15.01 8.85
N GLU A 226 23.66 -15.65 7.71
CA GLU A 226 23.97 -15.05 6.40
C GLU A 226 22.90 -14.05 6.02
N ARG A 227 23.31 -12.87 5.53
CA ARG A 227 22.43 -11.81 5.04
C ARG A 227 22.32 -11.84 3.52
N PHE A 228 21.11 -11.55 3.04
CA PHE A 228 20.80 -11.38 1.62
C PHE A 228 19.97 -10.10 1.43
N TRP A 229 20.24 -9.35 0.38
CA TRP A 229 19.37 -8.29 -0.06
C TRP A 229 18.21 -8.89 -0.84
N VAL A 230 17.00 -8.33 -0.67
CA VAL A 230 15.80 -8.88 -1.28
C VAL A 230 14.89 -7.78 -1.81
N LYS A 231 14.28 -8.03 -2.98
CA LYS A 231 13.15 -7.26 -3.50
C LYS A 231 11.92 -8.16 -3.63
N PHE A 232 10.75 -7.63 -3.24
CA PHE A 232 9.47 -8.36 -3.23
C PHE A 232 8.64 -8.03 -4.46
N HIS A 233 8.08 -9.05 -5.11
CA HIS A 233 7.27 -8.96 -6.32
C HIS A 233 5.99 -9.78 -6.16
N PHE A 234 4.84 -9.19 -6.48
CA PHE A 234 3.55 -9.85 -6.51
C PHE A 234 3.02 -9.78 -7.94
N LYS A 235 3.00 -10.89 -8.64
CA LYS A 235 2.61 -10.99 -10.05
C LYS A 235 1.17 -11.44 -10.16
N THR A 236 0.30 -10.59 -10.71
CA THR A 236 -1.11 -10.94 -10.91
C THR A 236 -1.27 -12.16 -11.79
N GLU A 237 -2.20 -13.05 -11.42
CA GLU A 237 -2.55 -14.23 -12.21
C GLU A 237 -3.77 -13.98 -13.12
N GLN A 238 -4.45 -12.82 -12.97
CA GLN A 238 -5.59 -12.42 -13.79
C GLN A 238 -5.20 -11.75 -15.10
N GLY A 239 -3.88 -11.60 -15.35
CA GLY A 239 -3.36 -10.85 -16.50
C GLY A 239 -3.44 -9.33 -16.27
N HIS A 240 -3.03 -8.57 -17.27
CA HIS A 240 -3.02 -7.11 -17.23
C HIS A 240 -4.14 -6.55 -18.09
N LYS A 241 -4.86 -5.56 -17.54
CA LYS A 241 -5.87 -4.79 -18.26
C LYS A 241 -5.73 -3.32 -17.89
N TYR A 242 -5.79 -2.46 -18.89
CA TYR A 242 -5.59 -1.03 -18.73
C TYR A 242 -6.67 -0.25 -19.46
N TYR A 243 -7.07 0.90 -18.92
CA TYR A 243 -7.86 1.89 -19.62
C TYR A 243 -6.98 2.81 -20.46
N THR A 244 -7.49 3.24 -21.61
CA THR A 244 -7.01 4.47 -22.25
C THR A 244 -7.46 5.69 -21.47
N ASN A 245 -6.89 6.88 -21.73
CA ASN A 245 -7.36 8.13 -21.11
C ASN A 245 -8.84 8.41 -21.38
N GLU A 246 -9.32 8.12 -22.59
CA GLU A 246 -10.71 8.32 -23.01
C GLU A 246 -11.66 7.38 -22.27
N GLU A 247 -11.31 6.10 -22.18
CA GLU A 247 -12.08 5.11 -21.42
C GLU A 247 -12.12 5.48 -19.93
N ALA A 248 -11.00 5.88 -19.34
CA ALA A 248 -10.94 6.32 -17.95
C ALA A 248 -11.84 7.53 -17.68
N LYS A 249 -11.80 8.55 -18.57
CA LYS A 249 -12.70 9.72 -18.48
C LYS A 249 -14.17 9.33 -18.49
N LYS A 250 -14.55 8.38 -19.37
CA LYS A 250 -15.91 7.86 -19.46
C LYS A 250 -16.31 7.12 -18.18
N VAL A 251 -15.49 6.18 -17.74
CA VAL A 251 -15.70 5.38 -16.53
C VAL A 251 -15.85 6.27 -15.29
N ILE A 252 -14.99 7.28 -15.13
CA ILE A 252 -15.07 8.28 -14.03
C ILE A 252 -16.40 9.04 -14.08
N GLY A 253 -16.92 9.32 -15.28
CA GLY A 253 -18.21 9.99 -15.45
C GLY A 253 -19.42 9.11 -15.07
N GLU A 254 -19.28 7.80 -15.14
CA GLU A 254 -20.31 6.81 -14.79
C GLU A 254 -20.27 6.43 -13.30
N SER A 255 -19.09 6.09 -12.78
CA SER A 255 -18.84 5.78 -11.35
C SER A 255 -17.45 6.20 -10.93
N ARG A 256 -17.33 6.68 -9.69
CA ARG A 256 -16.03 6.98 -9.05
C ARG A 256 -15.47 5.78 -8.29
N GLU A 257 -16.27 4.72 -8.11
CA GLU A 257 -16.02 3.61 -7.18
C GLU A 257 -15.73 2.28 -7.91
N THR A 258 -15.35 2.35 -9.19
CA THR A 258 -15.28 1.18 -10.09
C THR A 258 -14.33 0.09 -9.61
N TYR A 259 -13.22 0.43 -8.96
CA TYR A 259 -12.29 -0.57 -8.46
C TYR A 259 -12.79 -1.23 -7.18
N GLN A 260 -13.46 -0.46 -6.31
CA GLN A 260 -14.13 -1.00 -5.14
C GLN A 260 -15.25 -1.95 -5.53
N GLU A 261 -16.09 -1.54 -6.49
CA GLU A 261 -17.18 -2.36 -7.02
C GLU A 261 -16.67 -3.66 -7.62
N GLU A 262 -15.62 -3.61 -8.43
CA GLU A 262 -15.08 -4.81 -9.08
C GLU A 262 -14.40 -5.75 -8.09
N LEU A 263 -13.55 -5.26 -7.19
CA LEU A 263 -12.89 -6.11 -6.19
C LEU A 263 -13.91 -6.77 -5.26
N PHE A 264 -14.85 -5.97 -4.73
CA PHE A 264 -15.87 -6.47 -3.82
C PHE A 264 -16.77 -7.48 -4.52
N GLY A 265 -17.24 -7.14 -5.74
CA GLY A 265 -18.12 -8.00 -6.52
C GLY A 265 -17.46 -9.30 -6.97
N ALA A 266 -16.18 -9.30 -7.34
CA ALA A 266 -15.45 -10.50 -7.71
C ALA A 266 -15.40 -11.49 -6.53
N ILE A 267 -15.09 -11.01 -5.33
CA ILE A 267 -15.05 -11.85 -4.13
C ILE A 267 -16.43 -12.41 -3.79
N GLU A 268 -17.51 -11.60 -3.88
CA GLU A 268 -18.89 -12.06 -3.66
C GLU A 268 -19.33 -13.13 -4.67
N ARG A 269 -18.80 -13.09 -5.90
CA ARG A 269 -19.05 -14.12 -6.94
C ARG A 269 -18.19 -15.36 -6.77
N GLY A 270 -17.26 -15.39 -5.81
CA GLY A 270 -16.28 -16.48 -5.64
C GLY A 270 -15.13 -16.45 -6.63
N GLU A 271 -14.95 -15.36 -7.35
CA GLU A 271 -13.85 -15.10 -8.29
C GLU A 271 -12.66 -14.48 -7.53
N PHE A 272 -11.95 -15.30 -6.76
CA PHE A 272 -10.92 -14.82 -5.83
C PHE A 272 -9.66 -14.35 -6.55
N PRO A 273 -9.29 -13.05 -6.44
CA PRO A 273 -8.05 -12.54 -7.04
C PRO A 273 -6.80 -13.16 -6.42
N LYS A 274 -5.80 -13.47 -7.28
CA LYS A 274 -4.56 -14.14 -6.89
C LYS A 274 -3.34 -13.44 -7.43
N TRP A 275 -2.24 -13.55 -6.67
CA TRP A 275 -0.91 -13.10 -7.07
C TRP A 275 0.14 -14.13 -6.67
N LYS A 276 1.08 -14.40 -7.58
CA LYS A 276 2.30 -15.12 -7.24
C LYS A 276 3.25 -14.21 -6.53
N PHE A 277 3.62 -14.58 -5.31
CA PHE A 277 4.68 -13.92 -4.58
C PHE A 277 6.03 -14.47 -5.04
N LYS A 278 6.89 -13.57 -5.50
CA LYS A 278 8.25 -13.86 -5.98
C LYS A 278 9.24 -12.89 -5.33
N ILE A 279 10.51 -13.29 -5.28
CA ILE A 279 11.59 -12.46 -4.76
C ILE A 279 12.75 -12.42 -5.76
N GLN A 280 13.54 -11.34 -5.69
CA GLN A 280 14.91 -11.30 -6.19
C GLN A 280 15.85 -11.32 -5.00
N ILE A 281 16.92 -12.10 -5.09
CA ILE A 281 17.92 -12.26 -4.03
C ILE A 281 19.30 -11.82 -4.58
N MET A 282 19.98 -10.97 -3.80
CA MET A 282 21.35 -10.57 -4.03
C MET A 282 22.18 -10.94 -2.78
N PRO A 283 23.26 -11.71 -2.90
CA PRO A 283 24.18 -11.92 -1.79
C PRO A 283 24.70 -10.58 -1.23
N GLU A 284 24.87 -10.47 0.09
CA GLU A 284 25.29 -9.21 0.72
C GLU A 284 26.56 -8.62 0.07
N ALA A 285 27.55 -9.46 -0.21
CA ALA A 285 28.83 -9.06 -0.79
C ALA A 285 28.77 -8.63 -2.26
N ASP A 286 27.64 -8.79 -2.94
CA ASP A 286 27.49 -8.40 -4.35
C ASP A 286 27.00 -6.96 -4.51
N ALA A 287 26.48 -6.36 -3.45
CA ALA A 287 25.96 -5.00 -3.50
C ALA A 287 27.01 -3.96 -3.96
N GLU A 288 28.26 -4.13 -3.55
CA GLU A 288 29.37 -3.24 -3.94
C GLU A 288 29.91 -3.52 -5.36
N LYS A 289 29.47 -4.61 -6.01
CA LYS A 289 29.95 -5.03 -7.34
C LYS A 289 29.02 -4.64 -8.47
N THR A 290 27.79 -4.22 -8.14
CA THR A 290 26.80 -3.84 -9.14
C THR A 290 27.16 -2.51 -9.80
N PRO A 291 26.89 -2.32 -11.11
CA PRO A 291 27.14 -1.06 -11.80
C PRO A 291 26.14 0.04 -11.43
N TYR A 292 25.19 -0.25 -10.56
CA TYR A 292 24.17 0.65 -10.02
C TYR A 292 24.10 0.50 -8.50
N ASN A 293 23.57 1.49 -7.81
CA ASN A 293 23.31 1.37 -6.37
C ASN A 293 22.06 0.47 -6.15
N PRO A 294 22.22 -0.74 -5.59
CA PRO A 294 21.11 -1.67 -5.39
C PRO A 294 20.08 -1.20 -4.33
N PHE A 295 20.40 -0.14 -3.59
CA PHE A 295 19.55 0.49 -2.58
C PHE A 295 18.86 1.76 -3.11
N ASP A 296 19.03 2.07 -4.39
CA ASP A 296 18.36 3.20 -5.03
C ASP A 296 16.92 2.82 -5.42
N LEU A 297 15.94 3.48 -4.80
CA LEU A 297 14.54 3.23 -5.07
C LEU A 297 14.08 3.63 -6.49
N THR A 298 14.87 4.41 -7.22
CA THR A 298 14.57 4.77 -8.62
C THR A 298 15.06 3.74 -9.64
N LYS A 299 15.75 2.68 -9.16
CA LYS A 299 16.37 1.63 -9.97
C LYS A 299 15.73 0.26 -9.69
N VAL A 300 15.66 -0.56 -10.74
CA VAL A 300 15.36 -2.00 -10.62
C VAL A 300 16.63 -2.83 -10.68
N TRP A 301 16.57 -4.05 -10.20
CA TRP A 301 17.61 -5.05 -10.48
C TRP A 301 17.18 -5.79 -11.75
N PRO A 302 18.04 -5.88 -12.77
CA PRO A 302 17.74 -6.64 -13.98
C PRO A 302 17.46 -8.11 -13.66
N HIS A 303 16.41 -8.68 -14.26
CA HIS A 303 16.07 -10.10 -14.04
C HIS A 303 17.12 -11.05 -14.63
N SER A 304 17.94 -10.58 -15.60
CA SER A 304 19.12 -11.31 -16.11
C SER A 304 20.16 -11.56 -15.04
N ASP A 305 20.35 -10.60 -14.13
CA ASP A 305 21.38 -10.63 -13.10
C ASP A 305 20.86 -11.31 -11.82
N TYR A 306 19.64 -10.93 -11.42
CA TYR A 306 18.95 -11.47 -10.25
C TYR A 306 17.55 -11.96 -10.66
N PRO A 307 17.42 -13.23 -11.08
CA PRO A 307 16.16 -13.79 -11.56
C PRO A 307 15.10 -13.88 -10.45
N LEU A 308 13.83 -13.88 -10.84
CA LEU A 308 12.71 -14.06 -9.93
C LEU A 308 12.65 -15.50 -9.40
N ILE A 309 12.54 -15.64 -8.10
CA ILE A 309 12.38 -16.89 -7.36
C ILE A 309 10.96 -16.97 -6.83
N ASP A 310 10.28 -18.10 -7.04
CA ASP A 310 8.93 -18.31 -6.52
C ASP A 310 8.97 -18.54 -5.00
N VAL A 311 7.99 -17.98 -4.29
CA VAL A 311 7.82 -18.10 -2.82
C VAL A 311 6.47 -18.69 -2.49
N GLY A 312 5.39 -18.12 -3.01
CA GLY A 312 4.06 -18.54 -2.66
C GLY A 312 2.97 -17.85 -3.47
N GLU A 313 1.74 -18.00 -3.01
CA GLU A 313 0.53 -17.46 -3.61
C GLU A 313 -0.27 -16.65 -2.58
N ILE A 314 -0.80 -15.53 -3.00
CA ILE A 314 -1.79 -14.75 -2.26
C ILE A 314 -3.14 -14.94 -2.94
N GLU A 315 -4.16 -15.23 -2.15
CA GLU A 315 -5.56 -15.25 -2.58
C GLU A 315 -6.38 -14.32 -1.69
N LEU A 316 -7.18 -13.44 -2.29
CA LEU A 316 -8.14 -12.60 -1.58
C LEU A 316 -9.54 -13.21 -1.70
N ASN A 317 -10.09 -13.68 -0.60
CA ASN A 317 -11.28 -14.53 -0.59
C ASN A 317 -12.37 -14.09 0.40
N ARG A 318 -12.21 -12.93 1.05
CA ARG A 318 -13.22 -12.43 1.99
C ARG A 318 -13.24 -10.91 2.01
N ASN A 319 -14.41 -10.35 1.76
CA ASN A 319 -14.66 -8.91 1.88
C ASN A 319 -14.60 -8.45 3.35
N PRO A 320 -14.32 -7.16 3.62
CA PRO A 320 -14.44 -6.60 4.97
C PRO A 320 -15.89 -6.66 5.45
N GLU A 321 -16.10 -6.92 6.74
CA GLU A 321 -17.42 -6.83 7.36
C GLU A 321 -17.85 -5.38 7.57
N ASN A 322 -16.90 -4.49 7.80
CA ASN A 322 -17.12 -3.06 7.94
C ASN A 322 -15.92 -2.31 7.35
N TYR A 323 -16.16 -1.48 6.35
CA TYR A 323 -15.11 -0.74 5.66
C TYR A 323 -14.28 0.15 6.61
N PHE A 324 -14.94 0.85 7.54
CA PHE A 324 -14.22 1.76 8.45
C PHE A 324 -13.32 1.00 9.41
N THR A 325 -13.81 -0.07 10.04
CA THR A 325 -13.05 -0.83 11.03
C THR A 325 -11.93 -1.65 10.40
N ASP A 326 -12.15 -2.20 9.20
CA ASP A 326 -11.24 -3.15 8.57
C ASP A 326 -10.29 -2.49 7.56
N ILE A 327 -10.74 -1.45 6.85
CA ILE A 327 -9.97 -0.82 5.78
C ILE A 327 -9.50 0.59 6.14
N GLU A 328 -10.42 1.43 6.66
CA GLU A 328 -10.05 2.81 7.02
C GLU A 328 -9.13 2.85 8.25
N ASN A 329 -9.42 2.04 9.27
CA ASN A 329 -8.58 1.91 10.47
C ASN A 329 -7.30 1.08 10.25
N ALA A 330 -7.16 0.37 9.13
CA ALA A 330 -5.95 -0.37 8.85
C ALA A 330 -4.72 0.55 8.78
N ALA A 331 -3.67 0.17 9.52
CA ALA A 331 -2.38 0.84 9.56
C ALA A 331 -1.30 -0.13 9.10
N TYR A 332 -0.57 0.25 8.07
CA TYR A 332 0.56 -0.49 7.54
C TYR A 332 1.83 0.29 7.80
N SER A 333 2.88 -0.35 8.25
CA SER A 333 4.18 0.28 8.46
C SER A 333 5.31 -0.59 7.94
N PRO A 334 6.22 -0.04 7.10
CA PRO A 334 7.43 -0.77 6.69
C PRO A 334 8.31 -1.20 7.87
N SER A 335 8.14 -0.58 9.05
CA SER A 335 8.86 -0.95 10.27
C SER A 335 8.37 -2.25 10.90
N ASN A 336 7.19 -2.74 10.53
CA ASN A 336 6.66 -4.01 11.02
C ASN A 336 7.32 -5.16 10.26
N VAL A 337 8.38 -5.69 10.83
CA VAL A 337 9.13 -6.85 10.33
C VAL A 337 9.16 -7.94 11.39
N VAL A 338 9.46 -9.17 10.98
CA VAL A 338 9.63 -10.33 11.88
C VAL A 338 11.05 -10.88 11.74
N PRO A 339 11.54 -11.69 12.71
CA PRO A 339 12.89 -12.26 12.62
C PRO A 339 13.14 -12.95 11.28
N GLY A 340 14.26 -12.64 10.65
CA GLY A 340 14.59 -13.13 9.30
C GLY A 340 14.28 -12.14 8.19
N ILE A 341 13.55 -11.05 8.47
CA ILE A 341 13.29 -9.94 7.56
C ILE A 341 13.76 -8.65 8.23
N SER A 342 14.51 -7.82 7.51
CA SER A 342 15.02 -6.55 8.03
C SER A 342 15.20 -5.51 6.93
N PHE A 343 15.86 -4.42 7.25
CA PHE A 343 16.00 -3.23 6.42
C PHE A 343 17.29 -3.26 5.61
N SER A 344 17.45 -2.28 4.76
CA SER A 344 18.65 -2.01 3.97
C SER A 344 19.09 -0.55 4.12
N PRO A 345 20.25 -0.16 3.55
CA PRO A 345 20.68 1.24 3.48
C PRO A 345 19.86 2.15 2.56
N ASP A 346 18.78 1.67 1.96
CA ASP A 346 17.85 2.48 1.15
C ASP A 346 17.38 3.71 1.92
N LYS A 347 17.77 4.91 1.49
CA LYS A 347 17.49 6.18 2.18
C LYS A 347 15.98 6.45 2.32
N MET A 348 15.19 6.08 1.32
CA MET A 348 13.75 6.26 1.37
C MET A 348 13.11 5.26 2.32
N LEU A 349 13.56 4.00 2.35
CA LEU A 349 13.09 2.99 3.30
C LEU A 349 13.35 3.45 4.74
N GLN A 350 14.55 3.94 5.04
CA GLN A 350 14.92 4.45 6.34
C GLN A 350 14.02 5.60 6.80
N ALA A 351 13.70 6.54 5.91
CA ALA A 351 12.75 7.62 6.20
C ALA A 351 11.33 7.11 6.44
N ARG A 352 10.88 6.08 5.73
CA ARG A 352 9.55 5.48 5.86
C ARG A 352 9.35 4.77 7.21
N ILE A 353 10.41 4.23 7.82
CA ILE A 353 10.35 3.59 9.14
C ILE A 353 9.80 4.55 10.20
N PHE A 354 10.20 5.83 10.16
CA PHE A 354 9.69 6.86 11.07
C PHE A 354 8.34 7.42 10.65
N SER A 355 8.18 7.73 9.37
CA SER A 355 7.05 8.48 8.85
C SER A 355 5.71 7.78 9.07
N TYR A 356 5.65 6.46 8.89
CA TYR A 356 4.38 5.73 8.99
C TYR A 356 3.86 5.66 10.42
N ALA A 357 4.71 5.39 11.39
CA ALA A 357 4.32 5.36 12.80
C ALA A 357 3.82 6.72 13.28
N ASP A 358 4.48 7.83 12.88
CA ASP A 358 4.05 9.19 13.18
C ASP A 358 2.68 9.49 12.56
N ALA A 359 2.51 9.21 11.27
CA ALA A 359 1.25 9.43 10.56
C ALA A 359 0.08 8.65 11.19
N HIS A 360 0.29 7.41 11.63
CA HIS A 360 -0.74 6.60 12.25
C HIS A 360 -1.12 7.10 13.64
N ARG A 361 -0.17 7.58 14.45
CA ARG A 361 -0.49 8.21 15.74
C ARG A 361 -1.33 9.47 15.57
N TYR A 362 -1.04 10.28 14.58
CA TYR A 362 -1.85 11.44 14.24
C TYR A 362 -3.26 11.05 13.75
N ARG A 363 -3.35 10.06 12.82
CA ARG A 363 -4.62 9.70 12.16
C ARG A 363 -5.54 8.87 13.05
N LEU A 364 -5.00 7.89 13.78
CA LEU A 364 -5.75 6.86 14.51
C LEU A 364 -5.64 6.98 16.03
N GLY A 365 -4.59 7.61 16.53
CA GLY A 365 -4.34 7.76 17.96
C GLY A 365 -3.08 7.04 18.47
N ALA A 366 -2.73 7.34 19.71
CA ALA A 366 -1.45 6.92 20.31
C ALA A 366 -1.22 5.41 20.33
N HIS A 367 -2.27 4.63 20.50
CA HIS A 367 -2.23 3.17 20.56
C HIS A 367 -2.96 2.50 19.38
N TYR A 368 -2.72 3.00 18.16
CA TYR A 368 -3.36 2.48 16.95
C TYR A 368 -3.07 0.98 16.71
N GLU A 369 -1.95 0.47 17.22
CA GLU A 369 -1.59 -0.94 17.17
C GLU A 369 -2.58 -1.84 17.96
N SER A 370 -3.33 -1.27 18.90
CA SER A 370 -4.33 -1.98 19.70
C SER A 370 -5.67 -2.17 18.98
N LEU A 371 -5.91 -1.44 17.88
CA LEU A 371 -7.13 -1.60 17.10
C LEU A 371 -7.20 -3.04 16.54
N PRO A 372 -8.37 -3.69 16.57
CA PRO A 372 -8.51 -5.11 16.20
C PRO A 372 -7.86 -5.49 14.88
N ILE A 373 -7.98 -4.61 13.86
CA ILE A 373 -7.42 -4.85 12.53
C ILE A 373 -5.91 -4.71 12.47
N ASN A 374 -5.32 -3.93 13.37
CA ASN A 374 -3.88 -3.67 13.43
C ASN A 374 -3.16 -4.59 14.41
N ARG A 375 -3.92 -5.13 15.38
CA ARG A 375 -3.35 -5.95 16.44
C ARG A 375 -2.76 -7.25 15.89
N PRO A 376 -1.53 -7.63 16.32
CA PRO A 376 -1.00 -8.97 16.05
C PRO A 376 -1.94 -10.06 16.57
N LYS A 377 -1.97 -11.19 15.87
CA LYS A 377 -2.71 -12.40 16.31
C LYS A 377 -1.90 -13.24 17.27
N THR A 378 -0.62 -12.96 17.42
CA THR A 378 0.25 -13.54 18.43
C THR A 378 0.21 -12.73 19.72
N GLU A 379 0.69 -13.31 20.81
CA GLU A 379 0.79 -12.62 22.11
C GLU A 379 1.80 -11.45 22.02
N VAL A 380 1.41 -10.32 22.58
CA VAL A 380 2.26 -9.13 22.69
C VAL A 380 2.68 -8.98 24.15
N ALA A 381 4.00 -8.98 24.40
CA ALA A 381 4.60 -8.80 25.71
C ALA A 381 5.65 -7.69 25.65
N HIS A 382 5.40 -6.59 26.37
CA HIS A 382 6.30 -5.43 26.43
C HIS A 382 6.09 -4.67 27.75
N TYR A 383 6.94 -3.67 28.00
CA TYR A 383 6.87 -2.82 29.19
C TYR A 383 6.13 -1.50 28.97
N HIS A 384 5.49 -1.29 27.81
CA HIS A 384 4.66 -0.11 27.57
C HIS A 384 3.44 -0.16 28.48
N LYS A 385 3.18 0.93 29.18
CA LYS A 385 2.04 1.03 30.09
C LYS A 385 1.42 2.42 30.02
N ASP A 386 0.16 2.48 30.43
CA ASP A 386 -0.60 3.71 30.56
C ASP A 386 -0.74 4.51 29.23
N GLY A 387 -1.33 5.67 29.31
CA GLY A 387 -1.54 6.57 28.17
C GLY A 387 -2.92 6.47 27.55
N LEU A 388 -3.20 7.41 26.64
CA LEU A 388 -4.50 7.57 26.01
C LEU A 388 -4.90 6.31 25.22
N MET A 389 -6.07 5.76 25.53
CA MET A 389 -6.64 4.56 24.88
C MET A 389 -5.76 3.31 25.02
N GLN A 390 -5.05 3.16 26.11
CA GLN A 390 -4.34 1.93 26.44
C GLN A 390 -5.33 0.85 26.85
N TYR A 391 -5.37 -0.25 26.10
CA TYR A 391 -6.27 -1.39 26.34
C TYR A 391 -5.55 -2.66 26.79
N TYR A 392 -4.22 -2.69 26.71
CA TYR A 392 -3.43 -3.84 27.16
C TYR A 392 -3.32 -3.83 28.69
N VAL A 393 -3.61 -4.98 29.28
CA VAL A 393 -3.37 -5.21 30.69
C VAL A 393 -2.13 -6.11 30.81
N ASN A 394 -1.05 -5.59 31.36
CA ASN A 394 0.10 -6.40 31.74
C ASN A 394 -0.34 -7.36 32.86
N ARG A 395 -0.22 -8.66 32.61
CA ARG A 395 -0.66 -9.68 33.58
C ARG A 395 0.18 -9.67 34.85
N ASN A 396 1.46 -9.31 34.74
CA ASN A 396 2.36 -9.16 35.87
C ASN A 396 2.63 -7.66 36.13
N VAL A 397 1.83 -7.07 37.01
CA VAL A 397 1.90 -5.63 37.32
C VAL A 397 3.15 -5.22 38.11
N ASP A 398 3.82 -6.18 38.77
CA ASP A 398 5.05 -5.93 39.49
C ASP A 398 6.28 -5.84 38.57
N ALA A 399 6.20 -6.44 37.39
CA ALA A 399 7.24 -6.40 36.35
C ALA A 399 6.94 -5.31 35.30
N TYR A 400 7.10 -4.04 35.63
CA TYR A 400 6.78 -2.89 34.79
C TYR A 400 8.00 -2.16 34.24
N TYR A 401 9.19 -2.74 34.39
CA TYR A 401 10.48 -2.22 33.90
C TYR A 401 11.46 -3.37 33.63
N GLU A 402 12.46 -3.13 32.82
CA GLU A 402 13.54 -4.06 32.51
C GLU A 402 14.90 -3.44 32.83
N PRO A 403 15.86 -4.20 33.42
CA PRO A 403 15.72 -5.57 33.93
C PRO A 403 14.95 -5.62 35.24
N ASN A 404 14.29 -6.76 35.52
CA ASN A 404 13.61 -6.97 36.81
C ASN A 404 13.77 -8.42 37.29
N SER A 405 13.47 -8.64 38.60
CA SER A 405 13.51 -9.95 39.24
C SER A 405 12.10 -10.56 39.44
N PHE A 406 11.07 -10.02 38.80
CA PHE A 406 9.67 -10.33 39.07
C PHE A 406 9.01 -11.17 37.93
N GLY A 407 9.81 -11.77 37.03
CA GLY A 407 9.32 -12.63 35.97
C GLY A 407 8.65 -11.86 34.82
N GLY A 408 9.09 -10.64 34.51
CA GLY A 408 8.66 -9.88 33.34
C GLY A 408 9.20 -10.46 32.03
N PRO A 409 8.72 -9.95 30.88
CA PRO A 409 9.25 -10.32 29.55
C PRO A 409 10.76 -10.13 29.48
N VAL A 410 11.44 -11.06 28.80
CA VAL A 410 12.89 -11.00 28.60
C VAL A 410 13.21 -11.07 27.09
N PRO A 411 14.32 -10.44 26.63
CA PRO A 411 14.78 -10.59 25.26
C PRO A 411 15.04 -12.05 24.91
N ASP A 412 14.79 -12.42 23.64
CA ASP A 412 15.15 -13.71 23.08
C ASP A 412 16.42 -13.55 22.21
N PRO A 413 17.62 -13.94 22.69
CA PRO A 413 18.86 -13.81 21.92
C PRO A 413 18.88 -14.67 20.66
N SER A 414 18.01 -15.68 20.55
CA SER A 414 17.96 -16.54 19.36
C SER A 414 17.46 -15.82 18.13
N VAL A 415 16.81 -14.67 18.28
CA VAL A 415 16.28 -13.84 17.19
C VAL A 415 17.08 -12.56 16.95
N GLU A 416 18.26 -12.45 17.55
CA GLU A 416 19.14 -11.30 17.34
C GLU A 416 19.61 -11.24 15.87
N GLU A 417 19.42 -10.08 15.24
CA GLU A 417 19.82 -9.87 13.86
C GLU A 417 21.35 -9.81 13.72
N PRO A 418 21.95 -10.47 12.71
CA PRO A 418 23.37 -10.33 12.45
C PRO A 418 23.79 -8.88 12.22
N PRO A 419 24.95 -8.41 12.73
CA PRO A 419 25.37 -7.03 12.56
C PRO A 419 25.59 -6.69 11.08
N LEU A 420 25.09 -5.52 10.67
CA LEU A 420 25.35 -4.96 9.34
C LEU A 420 26.58 -4.06 9.40
N LYS A 421 27.59 -4.36 8.58
CA LYS A 421 28.79 -3.52 8.45
C LYS A 421 28.53 -2.41 7.46
N ILE A 422 28.66 -1.16 7.90
CA ILE A 422 28.60 0.04 7.07
C ILE A 422 29.83 0.88 7.33
N SER A 423 30.30 1.59 6.29
CA SER A 423 31.46 2.50 6.39
C SER A 423 31.24 3.72 5.49
N GLY A 424 31.99 4.79 5.74
CA GLY A 424 31.97 6.02 4.97
C GLY A 424 31.91 7.26 5.85
N ASP A 425 32.20 8.41 5.26
CA ASP A 425 32.13 9.70 5.95
C ASP A 425 30.67 10.18 6.03
N ILE A 426 30.31 10.81 7.14
CA ILE A 426 28.97 11.41 7.31
C ILE A 426 28.93 12.72 6.56
N ALA A 427 28.25 12.73 5.39
CA ALA A 427 28.11 13.91 4.54
C ALA A 427 26.77 13.89 3.79
N ARG A 428 26.45 14.97 3.07
CA ARG A 428 25.36 15.03 2.09
C ARG A 428 25.97 14.76 0.72
N TYR A 429 25.60 13.63 0.11
CA TYR A 429 26.12 13.20 -1.19
C TYR A 429 25.11 13.52 -2.28
N GLU A 430 25.56 14.14 -3.38
CA GLU A 430 24.73 14.41 -4.55
C GLU A 430 24.70 13.16 -5.44
N TYR A 431 23.51 12.75 -5.85
CA TYR A 431 23.33 11.52 -6.64
C TYR A 431 23.85 11.66 -8.08
N GLU A 432 23.87 12.88 -8.61
CA GLU A 432 24.27 13.21 -9.99
C GLU A 432 25.74 12.86 -10.27
N GLU A 433 26.56 12.79 -9.22
CA GLU A 433 27.97 12.41 -9.32
C GLU A 433 28.18 10.89 -9.50
N GLU A 434 27.17 10.09 -9.18
CA GLU A 434 27.32 8.65 -9.06
C GLU A 434 26.51 7.85 -10.10
N MET A 435 25.50 8.41 -10.79
CA MET A 435 24.49 7.59 -11.48
C MET A 435 23.91 8.20 -12.76
N ASP A 436 23.86 7.37 -13.82
CA ASP A 436 23.01 7.63 -14.99
C ASP A 436 21.55 7.42 -14.63
N VAL A 437 20.72 8.48 -14.74
CA VAL A 437 19.27 8.45 -14.50
C VAL A 437 18.48 8.19 -15.79
N TYR A 438 19.14 8.03 -16.92
CA TYR A 438 18.51 7.86 -18.25
C TYR A 438 18.60 6.41 -18.77
N ASP A 439 19.47 5.57 -18.24
CA ASP A 439 19.71 4.19 -18.63
C ASP A 439 18.45 3.32 -18.53
N GLN A 440 17.91 3.16 -17.32
CA GLN A 440 16.75 2.30 -17.11
C GLN A 440 15.43 2.85 -17.67
N PRO A 441 15.14 4.16 -17.68
CA PRO A 441 14.05 4.71 -18.49
C PRO A 441 14.18 4.37 -19.99
N ARG A 442 15.40 4.34 -20.55
CA ARG A 442 15.69 3.93 -21.92
C ARG A 442 15.38 2.45 -22.14
N ASP A 443 15.80 1.60 -21.23
CA ASP A 443 15.51 0.17 -21.30
C ASP A 443 14.00 -0.08 -21.28
N LEU A 444 13.28 0.62 -20.38
CA LEU A 444 11.82 0.55 -20.30
C LEU A 444 11.15 1.03 -21.59
N PHE A 445 11.58 2.18 -22.15
CA PHE A 445 11.03 2.74 -23.38
C PHE A 445 11.23 1.79 -24.59
N ASN A 446 12.35 1.10 -24.63
CA ASN A 446 12.66 0.13 -25.66
C ASN A 446 11.84 -1.16 -25.57
N LEU A 447 11.26 -1.46 -24.41
CA LEU A 447 10.36 -2.60 -24.25
C LEU A 447 8.93 -2.32 -24.77
N PHE A 448 8.56 -1.06 -24.99
CA PHE A 448 7.23 -0.69 -25.51
C PHE A 448 7.15 -0.94 -27.00
N ASP A 449 6.03 -1.50 -27.44
CA ASP A 449 5.64 -1.53 -28.85
C ASP A 449 5.23 -0.14 -29.36
N ASP A 450 5.01 -0.01 -30.65
CA ASP A 450 4.72 1.29 -31.27
C ASP A 450 3.38 1.89 -30.77
N ASP A 451 2.36 1.06 -30.55
CA ASP A 451 1.06 1.53 -30.02
C ASP A 451 1.19 2.00 -28.57
N GLN A 452 1.97 1.30 -27.74
CA GLN A 452 2.28 1.71 -26.38
C GLN A 452 3.05 3.03 -26.34
N LYS A 453 4.03 3.22 -27.25
CA LYS A 453 4.76 4.49 -27.38
C LYS A 453 3.83 5.63 -27.78
N GLN A 454 2.94 5.42 -28.75
CA GLN A 454 1.96 6.45 -29.15
C GLN A 454 1.03 6.84 -27.99
N ARG A 455 0.52 5.87 -27.22
CA ARG A 455 -0.27 6.17 -26.03
C ARG A 455 0.54 6.92 -24.97
N LEU A 456 1.81 6.54 -24.74
CA LEU A 456 2.71 7.25 -23.83
C LEU A 456 2.87 8.72 -24.22
N PHE A 457 3.15 9.01 -25.50
CA PHE A 457 3.31 10.37 -26.00
C PHE A 457 2.03 11.20 -25.83
N SER A 458 0.89 10.63 -26.20
CA SER A 458 -0.41 11.29 -26.05
C SER A 458 -0.76 11.54 -24.58
N ASN A 459 -0.52 10.59 -23.69
CA ASN A 459 -0.77 10.73 -22.25
C ASN A 459 0.08 11.85 -21.64
N ILE A 460 1.35 11.96 -22.04
CA ILE A 460 2.25 13.02 -21.59
C ILE A 460 1.75 14.36 -22.11
N ALA A 461 1.45 14.47 -23.41
CA ALA A 461 0.97 15.70 -24.02
C ALA A 461 -0.33 16.19 -23.35
N ASP A 462 -1.29 15.29 -23.09
CA ASP A 462 -2.53 15.61 -22.35
C ASP A 462 -2.23 16.20 -20.97
N SER A 463 -1.29 15.60 -20.25
CA SER A 463 -0.93 16.02 -18.89
C SER A 463 -0.12 17.34 -18.85
N MET A 464 0.50 17.72 -19.98
CA MET A 464 1.25 18.98 -20.12
C MET A 464 0.36 20.15 -20.57
N GLN A 465 -0.94 19.97 -20.74
CA GLN A 465 -1.82 21.07 -21.15
C GLN A 465 -1.79 22.20 -20.10
N GLY A 466 -1.47 23.43 -20.57
CA GLY A 466 -1.37 24.63 -19.72
C GLY A 466 -0.07 24.74 -18.90
N VAL A 467 0.89 23.84 -19.08
CA VAL A 467 2.23 23.95 -18.49
C VAL A 467 3.04 24.99 -19.27
N PRO A 468 3.81 25.88 -18.59
CA PRO A 468 4.66 26.88 -19.25
C PRO A 468 5.68 26.27 -20.20
N PRO A 469 5.95 26.90 -21.36
CA PRO A 469 6.85 26.37 -22.39
C PRO A 469 8.25 26.04 -21.88
N GLU A 470 8.81 26.83 -20.99
CA GLU A 470 10.15 26.63 -20.42
C GLU A 470 10.26 25.33 -19.59
N ILE A 471 9.17 24.92 -18.95
CA ILE A 471 9.09 23.64 -18.20
C ILE A 471 8.97 22.49 -19.19
N ILE A 472 8.13 22.63 -20.22
CA ILE A 472 7.98 21.64 -21.28
C ILE A 472 9.33 21.40 -21.97
N GLU A 473 10.04 22.44 -22.39
CA GLU A 473 11.34 22.34 -23.06
C GLU A 473 12.40 21.66 -22.16
N ARG A 474 12.42 21.98 -20.86
CA ARG A 474 13.32 21.34 -19.91
C ARG A 474 13.03 19.83 -19.81
N GLN A 475 11.76 19.44 -19.75
CA GLN A 475 11.39 18.04 -19.71
C GLN A 475 11.67 17.30 -21.02
N LEU A 476 11.41 17.92 -22.16
CA LEU A 476 11.73 17.38 -23.48
C LEU A 476 13.24 17.10 -23.64
N ALA A 477 14.08 17.97 -23.07
CA ALA A 477 15.52 17.73 -23.06
C ALA A 477 15.92 16.46 -22.27
N HIS A 478 15.15 16.09 -21.24
CA HIS A 478 15.34 14.83 -20.53
C HIS A 478 14.87 13.62 -21.36
N PHE A 479 13.71 13.73 -22.01
CA PHE A 479 13.23 12.66 -22.90
C PHE A 479 14.20 12.42 -24.06
N ASP A 480 14.81 13.46 -24.65
CA ASP A 480 15.85 13.33 -25.67
C ASP A 480 17.08 12.55 -25.19
N LYS A 481 17.46 12.68 -23.92
CA LYS A 481 18.56 11.94 -23.32
C LYS A 481 18.22 10.46 -23.07
N VAL A 482 16.96 10.16 -22.85
CA VAL A 482 16.47 8.77 -22.79
C VAL A 482 16.56 8.14 -24.18
N ASP A 483 15.84 8.70 -25.13
CA ASP A 483 15.83 8.33 -26.55
C ASP A 483 15.31 9.50 -27.38
N ARG A 484 15.93 9.73 -28.54
CA ARG A 484 15.48 10.79 -29.45
C ARG A 484 14.04 10.60 -29.90
N ALA A 485 13.64 9.37 -30.16
CA ALA A 485 12.26 9.04 -30.54
C ALA A 485 11.25 9.35 -29.43
N TYR A 486 11.67 9.25 -28.17
CA TYR A 486 10.83 9.62 -27.03
C TYR A 486 10.55 11.15 -27.04
N GLY A 487 11.61 11.96 -27.12
CA GLY A 487 11.46 13.41 -27.17
C GLY A 487 10.70 13.91 -28.38
N ASP A 488 11.00 13.38 -29.58
CA ASP A 488 10.33 13.77 -30.81
C ASP A 488 8.87 13.33 -30.84
N GLY A 489 8.53 12.13 -30.36
CA GLY A 489 7.15 11.65 -30.25
C GLY A 489 6.29 12.51 -29.31
N VAL A 490 6.84 12.96 -28.18
CA VAL A 490 6.13 13.88 -27.28
C VAL A 490 5.96 15.26 -27.91
N ARG A 491 6.98 15.79 -28.66
CA ARG A 491 6.86 17.06 -29.39
C ARG A 491 5.74 16.99 -30.42
N GLU A 492 5.69 15.94 -31.21
CA GLU A 492 4.65 15.72 -32.19
C GLU A 492 3.27 15.69 -31.55
N ALA A 493 3.10 14.97 -30.44
CA ALA A 493 1.85 14.90 -29.69
C ALA A 493 1.43 16.27 -29.10
N LEU A 494 2.39 17.14 -28.79
CA LEU A 494 2.15 18.52 -28.35
C LEU A 494 1.90 19.50 -29.53
N GLY A 495 2.02 19.05 -30.80
CA GLY A 495 1.94 19.91 -31.97
C GLY A 495 3.16 20.84 -32.16
N MET A 496 4.29 20.50 -31.56
CA MET A 496 5.56 21.21 -31.69
C MET A 496 6.39 20.62 -32.83
N LYS A 497 7.33 21.42 -33.38
CA LYS A 497 8.30 20.91 -34.36
C LYS A 497 9.26 19.91 -33.73
N THR A 498 9.55 18.84 -34.42
CA THR A 498 10.60 17.90 -34.02
C THR A 498 11.99 18.57 -34.15
N LYS A 499 13.00 18.05 -33.46
CA LYS A 499 14.37 18.58 -33.61
C LYS A 499 14.91 18.37 -35.02
N GLN A 500 14.44 17.38 -35.75
CA GLN A 500 14.84 17.10 -37.11
C GLN A 500 14.33 18.18 -38.07
N GLU A 501 13.13 18.71 -37.85
CA GLU A 501 12.51 19.80 -38.64
C GLU A 501 13.06 21.19 -38.26
N ALA A 502 13.58 21.36 -37.04
CA ALA A 502 14.18 22.62 -36.60
C ALA A 502 15.62 22.81 -37.06
N THR A 503 16.26 21.78 -37.64
CA THR A 503 17.65 21.81 -38.14
C THR A 503 17.70 22.01 -39.67
N VAL A 504 16.56 22.08 -40.35
CA VAL A 504 16.38 22.40 -41.78
C VAL A 504 15.86 23.85 -41.88
#